data_b8cc9be2105db01c15f79d368321328a
#
_entry.id   b8cc9be2105db01c15f79d368321328a
#
_cell.length_a   1.000
_cell.length_b   1.000
_cell.length_c   1.000
_cell.angle_alpha   90.00
_cell.angle_beta   90.00
_cell.angle_gamma   90.00
#
_symmetry.space_group_name_H-M   'P 1'
#
loop_
_entity.id
_entity.type
_entity.pdbx_description
1 polymer ?
#
loop_
_entity_poly.entity_id
_entity_poly.type
_entity_poly.pdbx_seq_one_letter_code
_entity_poly.pdbx_strand_id
1 'polypeptide(L)'
;MVAFDLPYNQAPSLHIALSIIVGAFYWTRFPRIRLPLLLWQSLIALSVLTTYQHHFIDMPTGALLGWLVLWAIPQHGVSSFRRPFGTQGCLNTSKASFCEAKTNAADFRKAKTSPATRSRKIKIAMLYLAGAVLSALPALFGGVWLWMLWVSVSLSVVAFAYLTGNAAVFQKQADGRLSAAATVLLLPYLVGVRLNMAYWLYGKAKTARVRDDVWIGSISGVAEIQHCGGVFGKKTASAALKMLARYSTLLRFLPCIYHFLPQKSASQAKSPQPLAISDGLPAVLDVCAEYPCPRYRGAYRTLPLLDMVAPSENDLMQAASLLEALRRQHSKVLTCCTLGYGRSAAVVLTWLLVYGGCRDLAQATAELKQVRPQMVLPPETAKAVEAAAGYLKNFGADQKENP
;
A
#
# COMPACT_ATOMS: atom_id res chain seq x y z
N MET A 1 -10.83 -28.93 -35.67
CA MET A 1 -10.64 -28.24 -34.36
C MET A 1 -10.55 -29.21 -33.17
N VAL A 2 -11.01 -30.42 -33.26
CA VAL A 2 -11.02 -31.41 -32.17
C VAL A 2 -9.64 -31.99 -31.81
N ALA A 3 -8.61 -31.77 -32.63
CA ALA A 3 -7.29 -32.38 -32.41
C ALA A 3 -6.36 -31.57 -31.47
N PHE A 4 -6.73 -30.32 -31.12
CA PHE A 4 -5.94 -29.46 -30.20
C PHE A 4 -6.50 -29.35 -28.79
N ASP A 5 -7.77 -29.65 -28.57
CA ASP A 5 -8.42 -29.65 -27.24
C ASP A 5 -8.53 -31.08 -26.73
N LEU A 6 -7.49 -31.50 -25.98
CA LEU A 6 -7.62 -32.69 -25.16
C LEU A 6 -8.70 -32.46 -24.09
N PRO A 7 -9.57 -33.43 -23.78
CA PRO A 7 -10.70 -33.29 -22.87
C PRO A 7 -10.31 -32.89 -21.42
N TYR A 8 -9.05 -32.85 -21.11
CA TYR A 8 -8.50 -32.48 -19.79
C TYR A 8 -7.84 -31.11 -19.73
N ASN A 9 -7.79 -30.33 -20.84
CA ASN A 9 -7.08 -29.05 -20.92
C ASN A 9 -8.06 -27.85 -20.85
N GLN A 10 -9.03 -27.88 -19.92
CA GLN A 10 -10.09 -26.89 -19.83
C GLN A 10 -9.84 -25.76 -18.84
N ALA A 11 -8.98 -25.98 -17.81
CA ALA A 11 -8.63 -24.98 -16.80
C ALA A 11 -7.15 -24.58 -16.90
N PRO A 12 -6.82 -23.26 -16.85
CA PRO A 12 -7.70 -22.10 -16.78
C PRO A 12 -8.29 -21.71 -18.14
N SER A 13 -9.52 -21.13 -18.18
CA SER A 13 -10.13 -20.66 -19.41
C SER A 13 -9.34 -19.49 -20.02
N LEU A 14 -8.74 -19.74 -21.19
CA LEU A 14 -7.99 -18.72 -21.93
C LEU A 14 -8.89 -17.58 -22.41
N HIS A 15 -10.14 -17.88 -22.80
CA HIS A 15 -11.12 -16.89 -23.21
C HIS A 15 -11.39 -15.85 -22.11
N ILE A 16 -11.56 -16.31 -20.87
CA ILE A 16 -11.78 -15.42 -19.72
C ILE A 16 -10.49 -14.63 -19.39
N ALA A 17 -9.32 -15.28 -19.43
CA ALA A 17 -8.05 -14.59 -19.17
C ALA A 17 -7.79 -13.48 -20.19
N LEU A 18 -7.93 -13.76 -21.48
CA LEU A 18 -7.78 -12.77 -22.56
C LEU A 18 -8.85 -11.68 -22.48
N SER A 19 -10.09 -12.04 -22.18
CA SER A 19 -11.17 -11.10 -21.96
C SER A 19 -10.82 -10.06 -20.90
N ILE A 20 -10.27 -10.48 -19.75
CA ILE A 20 -9.85 -9.58 -18.70
C ILE A 20 -8.69 -8.68 -19.15
N ILE A 21 -7.67 -9.23 -19.81
CA ILE A 21 -6.49 -8.48 -20.24
C ILE A 21 -6.87 -7.43 -21.27
N VAL A 22 -7.61 -7.82 -22.31
CA VAL A 22 -8.09 -6.94 -23.38
C VAL A 22 -9.11 -5.93 -22.80
N GLY A 23 -10.02 -6.41 -21.96
CA GLY A 23 -10.99 -5.56 -21.27
C GLY A 23 -10.31 -4.46 -20.44
N ALA A 24 -9.28 -4.77 -19.69
CA ALA A 24 -8.54 -3.80 -18.91
C ALA A 24 -7.85 -2.73 -19.79
N PHE A 25 -7.31 -3.13 -20.95
CA PHE A 25 -6.74 -2.20 -21.92
C PHE A 25 -7.79 -1.21 -22.45
N TYR A 26 -8.91 -1.69 -22.93
CA TYR A 26 -9.99 -0.84 -23.47
C TYR A 26 -10.65 0.01 -22.38
N TRP A 27 -10.79 -0.52 -21.17
CA TRP A 27 -11.33 0.20 -20.01
C TRP A 27 -10.55 1.47 -19.67
N THR A 28 -9.23 1.38 -19.75
CA THR A 28 -8.34 2.51 -19.46
C THR A 28 -8.27 3.49 -20.61
N ARG A 29 -8.25 3.00 -21.85
CA ARG A 29 -8.03 3.82 -23.06
C ARG A 29 -9.29 4.54 -23.53
N PHE A 30 -10.47 3.93 -23.36
CA PHE A 30 -11.72 4.42 -23.92
C PHE A 30 -12.83 4.52 -22.86
N PRO A 31 -12.85 5.58 -22.04
CA PRO A 31 -13.83 5.71 -20.94
C PRO A 31 -15.29 5.69 -21.39
N ARG A 32 -15.57 6.12 -22.65
CA ARG A 32 -16.95 6.21 -23.17
C ARG A 32 -17.57 4.85 -23.49
N ILE A 33 -16.76 3.83 -23.75
CA ILE A 33 -17.26 2.49 -24.09
C ILE A 33 -17.28 1.52 -22.91
N ARG A 34 -17.08 1.99 -21.69
CA ARG A 34 -17.01 1.11 -20.49
C ARG A 34 -18.26 0.27 -20.29
N LEU A 35 -19.45 0.87 -20.48
CA LEU A 35 -20.71 0.12 -20.34
C LEU A 35 -20.90 -0.92 -21.45
N PRO A 36 -20.80 -0.59 -22.75
CA PRO A 36 -20.79 -1.58 -23.81
C PRO A 36 -19.72 -2.66 -23.61
N LEU A 37 -18.54 -2.28 -23.16
CA LEU A 37 -17.46 -3.22 -22.89
C LEU A 37 -17.83 -4.22 -21.79
N LEU A 38 -18.43 -3.77 -20.68
CA LEU A 38 -18.92 -4.65 -19.62
C LEU A 38 -19.97 -5.63 -20.12
N LEU A 39 -20.94 -5.14 -20.92
CA LEU A 39 -21.97 -5.99 -21.52
C LEU A 39 -21.32 -7.05 -22.42
N TRP A 40 -20.39 -6.64 -23.27
CA TRP A 40 -19.66 -7.54 -24.16
C TRP A 40 -18.87 -8.62 -23.40
N GLN A 41 -18.14 -8.22 -22.36
CA GLN A 41 -17.39 -9.15 -21.50
C GLN A 41 -18.32 -10.12 -20.75
N SER A 42 -19.46 -9.63 -20.29
CA SER A 42 -20.48 -10.47 -19.64
C SER A 42 -21.08 -11.48 -20.63
N LEU A 43 -21.31 -11.09 -21.88
CA LEU A 43 -21.78 -11.98 -22.93
C LEU A 43 -20.74 -13.06 -23.28
N ILE A 44 -19.44 -12.70 -23.35
CA ILE A 44 -18.37 -13.68 -23.53
C ILE A 44 -18.39 -14.69 -22.37
N ALA A 45 -18.45 -14.22 -21.12
CA ALA A 45 -18.50 -15.09 -19.96
C ALA A 45 -19.72 -16.01 -19.98
N LEU A 46 -20.89 -15.49 -20.37
CA LEU A 46 -22.11 -16.28 -20.50
C LEU A 46 -22.01 -17.29 -21.64
N SER A 47 -21.45 -16.88 -22.80
CA SER A 47 -21.32 -17.80 -23.96
C SER A 47 -20.42 -19.00 -23.65
N VAL A 48 -19.35 -18.80 -22.91
CA VAL A 48 -18.45 -19.88 -22.47
C VAL A 48 -19.19 -20.95 -21.65
N LEU A 49 -20.17 -20.53 -20.84
CA LEU A 49 -21.01 -21.45 -20.07
C LEU A 49 -22.09 -22.11 -20.92
N THR A 50 -22.78 -21.35 -21.75
CA THR A 50 -23.94 -21.84 -22.53
C THR A 50 -23.54 -22.73 -23.68
N THR A 51 -22.32 -22.59 -24.19
CA THR A 51 -21.77 -23.45 -25.25
C THR A 51 -21.12 -24.72 -24.71
N TYR A 52 -21.16 -24.94 -23.38
CA TYR A 52 -20.53 -26.10 -22.69
C TYR A 52 -19.04 -26.30 -23.01
N GLN A 53 -18.35 -25.24 -23.45
CA GLN A 53 -16.92 -25.29 -23.75
C GLN A 53 -16.06 -25.40 -22.50
N HIS A 54 -16.53 -24.83 -21.38
CA HIS A 54 -15.84 -24.87 -20.10
C HIS A 54 -16.80 -25.13 -18.94
N HIS A 55 -16.32 -25.76 -17.91
CA HIS A 55 -17.04 -25.86 -16.65
C HIS A 55 -17.04 -24.50 -15.92
N PHE A 56 -18.05 -24.26 -15.08
CA PHE A 56 -18.17 -23.03 -14.30
C PHE A 56 -16.89 -22.66 -13.55
N ILE A 57 -16.14 -23.70 -13.11
CA ILE A 57 -14.90 -23.54 -12.34
C ILE A 57 -13.72 -23.00 -13.15
N ASP A 58 -13.73 -23.16 -14.47
CA ASP A 58 -12.68 -22.68 -15.37
C ASP A 58 -12.69 -21.16 -15.50
N MET A 59 -13.82 -20.54 -15.21
CA MET A 59 -13.98 -19.07 -15.24
C MET A 59 -13.19 -18.37 -14.13
N PRO A 60 -13.30 -18.73 -12.83
CA PRO A 60 -12.51 -18.16 -11.77
C PRO A 60 -11.00 -18.35 -11.97
N THR A 61 -10.58 -19.53 -12.45
CA THR A 61 -9.15 -19.80 -12.70
C THR A 61 -8.62 -18.99 -13.87
N GLY A 62 -9.39 -18.85 -14.95
CA GLY A 62 -9.09 -17.96 -16.07
C GLY A 62 -9.04 -16.48 -15.65
N ALA A 63 -9.99 -16.05 -14.81
CA ALA A 63 -10.01 -14.71 -14.26
C ALA A 63 -8.77 -14.44 -13.38
N LEU A 64 -8.40 -15.37 -12.52
CA LEU A 64 -7.21 -15.28 -11.68
C LEU A 64 -5.93 -15.16 -12.52
N LEU A 65 -5.82 -15.94 -13.60
CA LEU A 65 -4.71 -15.87 -14.53
C LEU A 65 -4.66 -14.50 -15.22
N GLY A 66 -5.78 -13.99 -15.73
CA GLY A 66 -5.86 -12.67 -16.37
C GLY A 66 -5.40 -11.54 -15.43
N TRP A 67 -5.86 -11.56 -14.18
CA TRP A 67 -5.43 -10.58 -13.17
C TRP A 67 -3.96 -10.75 -12.76
N LEU A 68 -3.43 -11.98 -12.72
CA LEU A 68 -2.02 -12.24 -12.46
C LEU A 68 -1.13 -11.67 -13.55
N VAL A 69 -1.50 -11.81 -14.81
CA VAL A 69 -0.79 -11.21 -15.95
C VAL A 69 -0.80 -9.69 -15.86
N LEU A 70 -1.96 -9.07 -15.57
CA LEU A 70 -2.06 -7.61 -15.40
C LEU A 70 -1.26 -7.09 -14.21
N TRP A 71 -1.12 -7.88 -13.16
CA TRP A 71 -0.25 -7.55 -12.04
C TRP A 71 1.24 -7.69 -12.40
N ALA A 72 1.61 -8.74 -13.12
CA ALA A 72 3.00 -8.97 -13.55
C ALA A 72 3.47 -7.91 -14.55
N ILE A 73 2.57 -7.49 -15.46
CA ILE A 73 2.83 -6.51 -16.51
C ILE A 73 1.84 -5.33 -16.35
N PRO A 74 2.07 -4.43 -15.40
CA PRO A 74 1.16 -3.32 -15.16
C PRO A 74 1.14 -2.35 -16.35
N GLN A 75 -0.04 -1.96 -16.79
CA GLN A 75 -0.23 -0.99 -17.88
C GLN A 75 0.24 0.42 -17.49
N HIS A 76 0.15 0.76 -16.20
CA HIS A 76 0.55 2.04 -15.63
C HIS A 76 1.19 1.82 -14.27
N GLY A 77 2.22 2.59 -13.94
CA GLY A 77 2.89 2.54 -12.65
C GLY A 77 4.18 1.75 -12.65
N VAL A 78 4.65 1.39 -11.46
CA VAL A 78 5.92 0.69 -11.27
C VAL A 78 5.69 -0.81 -11.40
N SER A 79 6.53 -1.47 -12.22
CA SER A 79 6.51 -2.94 -12.32
C SER A 79 6.77 -3.59 -10.96
N SER A 80 6.02 -4.65 -10.66
CA SER A 80 6.18 -5.46 -9.45
C SER A 80 7.58 -6.04 -9.27
N PHE A 81 8.34 -6.16 -10.36
CA PHE A 81 9.70 -6.67 -10.39
C PHE A 81 10.77 -5.57 -10.26
N ARG A 82 10.42 -4.29 -10.45
CA ARG A 82 11.34 -3.18 -10.22
C ARG A 82 11.33 -2.77 -8.76
N ARG A 83 12.50 -2.57 -8.17
CA ARG A 83 12.60 -1.91 -6.86
C ARG A 83 12.07 -0.49 -6.97
N PRO A 84 11.17 -0.03 -6.09
CA PRO A 84 10.47 1.26 -6.24
C PRO A 84 11.38 2.49 -6.18
N PHE A 85 12.62 2.36 -5.74
CA PHE A 85 13.54 3.47 -5.49
C PHE A 85 14.89 3.29 -6.17
N GLY A 86 14.89 3.37 -7.49
CA GLY A 86 16.03 3.84 -8.26
C GLY A 86 15.61 5.16 -8.90
N THR A 87 16.02 6.27 -8.34
CA THR A 87 16.25 7.62 -8.95
C THR A 87 15.26 8.19 -10.00
N GLN A 88 14.04 7.70 -10.17
CA GLN A 88 13.10 8.23 -11.17
C GLN A 88 11.77 8.78 -10.60
N GLY A 89 11.58 8.80 -9.28
CA GLY A 89 10.37 9.35 -8.66
C GLY A 89 10.35 10.86 -8.45
N CYS A 90 11.45 11.57 -8.71
CA CYS A 90 11.54 13.04 -8.54
C CYS A 90 11.37 13.85 -9.82
N LEU A 91 11.14 13.21 -10.96
CA LEU A 91 11.08 13.89 -12.25
C LEU A 91 9.64 14.17 -12.69
N ASN A 92 8.87 14.97 -11.99
CA ASN A 92 7.76 15.77 -12.55
C ASN A 92 7.01 16.56 -11.47
N THR A 93 7.73 17.35 -10.68
CA THR A 93 7.11 18.54 -10.07
C THR A 93 8.06 19.71 -10.27
N SER A 94 7.55 20.70 -10.98
CA SER A 94 8.15 21.99 -11.26
C SER A 94 9.02 22.52 -10.12
N LYS A 95 10.29 22.83 -10.47
CA LYS A 95 11.16 23.82 -9.81
C LYS A 95 10.90 24.06 -8.31
N ALA A 96 11.28 23.11 -7.48
CA ALA A 96 11.66 23.40 -6.12
C ALA A 96 13.09 22.89 -5.96
N SER A 97 14.00 23.80 -5.71
CA SER A 97 15.45 23.69 -5.58
C SER A 97 15.94 22.78 -4.45
N PHE A 98 15.35 21.61 -4.27
CA PHE A 98 15.71 20.64 -3.23
C PHE A 98 16.29 19.33 -3.76
N CYS A 99 16.44 19.17 -5.07
CA CYS A 99 17.01 17.97 -5.70
C CYS A 99 18.44 18.15 -6.24
N GLU A 100 19.17 19.16 -5.86
CA GLU A 100 20.58 19.34 -6.27
C GLU A 100 21.61 18.97 -5.20
N ALA A 101 21.25 18.19 -4.20
CA ALA A 101 22.28 17.42 -3.52
C ALA A 101 22.63 16.24 -4.42
N LYS A 102 23.63 16.41 -5.28
CA LYS A 102 24.41 15.31 -5.91
C LYS A 102 25.11 14.52 -4.82
N THR A 103 24.37 13.84 -3.97
CA THR A 103 24.92 12.76 -3.17
C THR A 103 25.26 11.65 -4.14
N ASN A 104 26.52 11.27 -4.16
CA ASN A 104 27.06 10.19 -4.97
C ASN A 104 26.20 8.93 -4.79
N ALA A 105 25.25 8.74 -5.70
CA ALA A 105 24.29 7.63 -5.71
C ALA A 105 25.00 6.25 -5.83
N ALA A 106 26.31 6.24 -6.06
CA ALA A 106 27.14 5.04 -6.12
C ALA A 106 27.45 4.47 -4.73
N ASP A 107 27.68 5.29 -3.71
CA ASP A 107 27.99 4.81 -2.34
C ASP A 107 26.76 4.37 -1.57
N PHE A 108 25.59 4.96 -1.83
CA PHE A 108 24.33 4.56 -1.21
C PHE A 108 23.79 3.21 -1.70
N ARG A 109 24.26 2.68 -2.83
CA ARG A 109 23.83 1.36 -3.35
C ARG A 109 24.34 0.18 -2.52
N LYS A 110 25.23 0.37 -1.57
CA LYS A 110 25.85 -0.69 -0.75
C LYS A 110 25.38 -0.76 0.70
N ALA A 111 24.27 -0.16 1.07
CA ALA A 111 23.68 -0.42 2.39
C ALA A 111 23.35 -1.93 2.49
N LYS A 112 24.30 -2.72 2.98
CA LYS A 112 24.14 -4.17 3.21
C LYS A 112 23.00 -4.35 4.20
N THR A 113 21.87 -4.89 3.72
CA THR A 113 20.80 -5.37 4.61
C THR A 113 21.43 -6.24 5.68
N SER A 114 21.23 -5.94 6.97
CA SER A 114 21.83 -6.71 8.05
C SER A 114 21.42 -8.18 7.94
N PRO A 115 22.28 -9.15 8.31
CA PRO A 115 21.96 -10.58 8.25
C PRO A 115 20.68 -10.91 9.03
N ALA A 116 20.43 -10.24 10.17
CA ALA A 116 19.22 -10.40 10.97
C ALA A 116 17.95 -9.95 10.22
N THR A 117 17.98 -8.81 9.54
CA THR A 117 16.88 -8.33 8.71
C THR A 117 16.60 -9.28 7.54
N ARG A 118 17.64 -9.84 6.91
CA ARG A 118 17.51 -10.84 5.83
C ARG A 118 16.85 -12.12 6.36
N SER A 119 17.31 -12.65 7.49
CA SER A 119 16.73 -13.85 8.11
C SER A 119 15.25 -13.63 8.46
N ARG A 120 14.89 -12.46 9.00
CA ARG A 120 13.51 -12.13 9.35
C ARG A 120 12.61 -12.05 8.09
N LYS A 121 13.08 -11.44 7.00
CA LYS A 121 12.36 -11.43 5.72
C LYS A 121 12.07 -12.84 5.22
N ILE A 122 13.07 -13.72 5.25
CA ILE A 122 12.93 -15.11 4.83
C ILE A 122 11.91 -15.86 5.72
N LYS A 123 12.00 -15.71 7.06
CA LYS A 123 11.04 -16.33 7.99
C LYS A 123 9.60 -15.92 7.71
N ILE A 124 9.36 -14.62 7.49
CA ILE A 124 8.02 -14.11 7.17
C ILE A 124 7.56 -14.66 5.81
N ALA A 125 8.42 -14.65 4.80
CA ALA A 125 8.11 -15.19 3.48
C ALA A 125 7.76 -16.69 3.54
N MET A 126 8.52 -17.48 4.30
CA MET A 126 8.24 -18.90 4.48
C MET A 126 6.92 -19.16 5.20
N LEU A 127 6.54 -18.32 6.18
CA LEU A 127 5.25 -18.41 6.85
C LEU A 127 4.09 -18.15 5.85
N TYR A 128 4.19 -17.13 5.01
CA TYR A 128 3.20 -16.88 3.97
C TYR A 128 3.18 -17.98 2.91
N LEU A 129 4.34 -18.51 2.54
CA LEU A 129 4.42 -19.63 1.59
C LEU A 129 3.79 -20.91 2.17
N ALA A 130 4.05 -21.22 3.43
CA ALA A 130 3.39 -22.34 4.12
C ALA A 130 1.86 -22.16 4.14
N GLY A 131 1.38 -20.95 4.46
CA GLY A 131 -0.03 -20.60 4.37
C GLY A 131 -0.61 -20.76 2.95
N ALA A 132 0.17 -20.39 1.92
CA ALA A 132 -0.21 -20.55 0.53
C ALA A 132 -0.36 -22.05 0.15
N VAL A 133 0.59 -22.88 0.56
CA VAL A 133 0.52 -24.33 0.32
C VAL A 133 -0.67 -24.95 1.06
N LEU A 134 -0.84 -24.64 2.34
CA LEU A 134 -1.97 -25.14 3.14
C LEU A 134 -3.33 -24.74 2.56
N SER A 135 -3.45 -23.49 2.09
CA SER A 135 -4.69 -23.01 1.46
C SER A 135 -4.93 -23.61 0.07
N ALA A 136 -3.90 -24.16 -0.60
CA ALA A 136 -4.07 -24.85 -1.87
C ALA A 136 -4.57 -26.30 -1.71
N LEU A 137 -4.32 -26.96 -0.57
CA LEU A 137 -4.68 -28.39 -0.37
C LEU A 137 -6.18 -28.67 -0.58
N PRO A 138 -7.13 -27.85 -0.08
CA PRO A 138 -8.54 -28.09 -0.33
C PRO A 138 -8.92 -28.11 -1.82
N ALA A 139 -8.16 -27.42 -2.67
CA ALA A 139 -8.42 -27.39 -4.11
C ALA A 139 -8.31 -28.80 -4.76
N LEU A 140 -7.61 -29.75 -4.11
CA LEU A 140 -7.51 -31.13 -4.56
C LEU A 140 -8.88 -31.85 -4.56
N PHE A 141 -9.86 -31.39 -3.77
CA PHE A 141 -11.22 -31.92 -3.76
C PHE A 141 -12.07 -31.38 -4.91
N GLY A 142 -11.57 -30.42 -5.70
CA GLY A 142 -12.29 -29.85 -6.84
C GLY A 142 -13.49 -28.98 -6.43
N GLY A 143 -14.36 -28.67 -7.39
CA GLY A 143 -15.59 -27.91 -7.15
C GLY A 143 -15.35 -26.54 -6.51
N VAL A 144 -16.15 -26.21 -5.49
CA VAL A 144 -16.07 -24.91 -4.78
C VAL A 144 -14.72 -24.68 -4.09
N TRP A 145 -14.00 -25.75 -3.75
CA TRP A 145 -12.70 -25.66 -3.09
C TRP A 145 -11.60 -25.05 -3.96
N LEU A 146 -11.78 -25.01 -5.27
CA LEU A 146 -10.85 -24.32 -6.18
C LEU A 146 -10.75 -22.81 -5.93
N TRP A 147 -11.75 -22.19 -5.26
CA TRP A 147 -11.66 -20.82 -4.81
C TRP A 147 -10.54 -20.59 -3.77
N MET A 148 -10.10 -21.63 -3.09
CA MET A 148 -8.96 -21.56 -2.16
C MET A 148 -7.63 -21.29 -2.88
N LEU A 149 -7.53 -21.57 -4.18
CA LEU A 149 -6.38 -21.16 -5.00
C LEU A 149 -6.20 -19.64 -5.05
N TRP A 150 -7.28 -18.88 -4.95
CA TRP A 150 -7.17 -17.44 -4.85
C TRP A 150 -6.45 -16.99 -3.56
N VAL A 151 -6.78 -17.61 -2.43
CA VAL A 151 -6.07 -17.39 -1.16
C VAL A 151 -4.60 -17.77 -1.30
N SER A 152 -4.31 -18.93 -1.90
CA SER A 152 -2.96 -19.43 -2.14
C SER A 152 -2.14 -18.47 -2.99
N VAL A 153 -2.66 -18.00 -4.12
CA VAL A 153 -2.00 -17.02 -5.00
C VAL A 153 -1.78 -15.70 -4.26
N SER A 154 -2.78 -15.23 -3.52
CA SER A 154 -2.67 -14.00 -2.72
C SER A 154 -1.52 -14.06 -1.71
N LEU A 155 -1.41 -15.15 -0.95
CA LEU A 155 -0.34 -15.36 0.02
C LEU A 155 1.02 -15.56 -0.65
N SER A 156 1.07 -16.21 -1.83
CA SER A 156 2.30 -16.37 -2.63
C SER A 156 2.83 -15.04 -3.12
N VAL A 157 1.98 -14.12 -3.56
CA VAL A 157 2.35 -12.77 -3.95
C VAL A 157 2.93 -11.98 -2.76
N VAL A 158 2.34 -12.13 -1.57
CA VAL A 158 2.88 -11.54 -0.35
C VAL A 158 4.23 -12.16 0.02
N ALA A 159 4.36 -13.49 -0.04
CA ALA A 159 5.64 -14.17 0.19
C ALA A 159 6.73 -13.65 -0.76
N PHE A 160 6.41 -13.46 -2.03
CA PHE A 160 7.31 -12.90 -3.03
C PHE A 160 7.77 -11.47 -2.66
N ALA A 161 6.88 -10.62 -2.13
CA ALA A 161 7.24 -9.29 -1.66
C ALA A 161 8.31 -9.33 -0.55
N TYR A 162 8.17 -10.26 0.40
CA TYR A 162 9.14 -10.43 1.49
C TYR A 162 10.44 -11.09 1.02
N LEU A 163 10.41 -12.08 0.13
CA LEU A 163 11.61 -12.72 -0.44
C LEU A 163 12.48 -11.71 -1.19
N THR A 164 11.85 -10.90 -2.02
CA THR A 164 12.55 -9.86 -2.79
C THR A 164 12.86 -8.60 -1.97
N GLY A 165 12.19 -8.43 -0.83
CA GLY A 165 12.25 -7.20 -0.04
C GLY A 165 11.69 -5.98 -0.79
N ASN A 166 10.75 -6.19 -1.71
CA ASN A 166 10.26 -5.18 -2.64
C ASN A 166 8.80 -4.80 -2.34
N ALA A 167 8.59 -3.59 -1.81
CA ALA A 167 7.26 -3.05 -1.55
C ALA A 167 6.45 -2.75 -2.83
N ALA A 168 7.11 -2.63 -4.01
CA ALA A 168 6.41 -2.38 -5.28
C ALA A 168 5.51 -3.54 -5.71
N VAL A 169 5.69 -4.72 -5.15
CA VAL A 169 4.81 -5.89 -5.36
C VAL A 169 3.35 -5.56 -5.05
N PHE A 170 3.10 -4.70 -4.06
CA PHE A 170 1.75 -4.24 -3.71
C PHE A 170 1.19 -3.19 -4.69
N GLN A 171 2.00 -2.66 -5.59
CA GLN A 171 1.60 -1.69 -6.61
C GLN A 171 0.83 -0.49 -6.05
N LYS A 172 1.28 0.04 -4.91
CA LYS A 172 0.68 1.22 -4.31
C LYS A 172 0.97 2.46 -5.14
N GLN A 173 -0.08 3.17 -5.51
CA GLN A 173 -0.03 4.36 -6.35
C GLN A 173 0.22 5.63 -5.50
N ALA A 174 0.58 6.72 -6.16
CA ALA A 174 0.85 8.00 -5.49
C ALA A 174 -0.38 8.58 -4.76
N ASP A 175 -1.58 8.17 -5.14
CA ASP A 175 -2.84 8.54 -4.47
C ASP A 175 -3.21 7.61 -3.29
N GLY A 176 -2.33 6.65 -2.96
CA GLY A 176 -2.51 5.71 -1.86
C GLY A 176 -3.34 4.47 -2.19
N ARG A 177 -3.87 4.34 -3.41
CA ARG A 177 -4.59 3.14 -3.82
C ARG A 177 -3.62 2.06 -4.29
N LEU A 178 -4.08 0.82 -4.23
CA LEU A 178 -3.43 -0.26 -4.95
C LEU A 178 -3.92 -0.29 -6.41
N SER A 179 -3.14 -0.84 -7.32
CA SER A 179 -3.64 -1.10 -8.67
C SER A 179 -4.85 -2.04 -8.63
N ALA A 180 -5.68 -2.02 -9.67
CA ALA A 180 -6.85 -2.90 -9.75
C ALA A 180 -6.41 -4.38 -9.67
N ALA A 181 -5.35 -4.74 -10.38
CA ALA A 181 -4.81 -6.10 -10.38
C ALA A 181 -4.32 -6.52 -8.99
N ALA A 182 -3.51 -5.67 -8.32
CA ALA A 182 -3.06 -5.96 -6.96
C ALA A 182 -4.24 -6.04 -5.98
N THR A 183 -5.26 -5.19 -6.12
CA THR A 183 -6.44 -5.21 -5.26
C THR A 183 -7.21 -6.52 -5.40
N VAL A 184 -7.46 -6.99 -6.63
CA VAL A 184 -8.17 -8.25 -6.88
C VAL A 184 -7.35 -9.45 -6.38
N LEU A 185 -6.08 -9.55 -6.78
CA LEU A 185 -5.23 -10.68 -6.39
C LEU A 185 -5.03 -10.76 -4.88
N LEU A 186 -4.82 -9.62 -4.22
CA LEU A 186 -4.54 -9.56 -2.78
C LEU A 186 -5.81 -9.46 -1.94
N LEU A 187 -7.02 -9.50 -2.51
CA LEU A 187 -8.26 -9.33 -1.75
C LEU A 187 -8.36 -10.26 -0.53
N PRO A 188 -8.06 -11.59 -0.61
CA PRO A 188 -8.08 -12.46 0.57
C PRO A 188 -7.12 -11.99 1.66
N TYR A 189 -5.91 -11.57 1.29
CA TYR A 189 -4.92 -11.01 2.21
C TYR A 189 -5.39 -9.67 2.82
N LEU A 190 -5.94 -8.78 2.00
CA LEU A 190 -6.46 -7.47 2.46
C LEU A 190 -7.60 -7.63 3.47
N VAL A 191 -8.45 -8.64 3.30
CA VAL A 191 -9.48 -9.01 4.29
C VAL A 191 -8.82 -9.38 5.61
N GLY A 192 -7.79 -10.23 5.58
CA GLY A 192 -7.01 -10.60 6.77
C GLY A 192 -6.37 -9.40 7.45
N VAL A 193 -5.74 -8.50 6.69
CA VAL A 193 -5.15 -7.25 7.22
C VAL A 193 -6.23 -6.39 7.88
N ARG A 194 -7.41 -6.27 7.27
CA ARG A 194 -8.51 -5.49 7.83
C ARG A 194 -9.04 -6.07 9.14
N LEU A 195 -9.20 -7.38 9.22
CA LEU A 195 -9.61 -8.06 10.46
C LEU A 195 -8.55 -7.86 11.55
N ASN A 196 -7.27 -8.00 11.21
CA ASN A 196 -6.15 -7.74 12.11
C ASN A 196 -6.17 -6.28 12.62
N MET A 197 -6.38 -5.30 11.71
CA MET A 197 -6.53 -3.89 12.11
C MET A 197 -7.72 -3.68 13.04
N ALA A 198 -8.87 -4.30 12.74
CA ALA A 198 -10.07 -4.18 13.57
C ALA A 198 -9.83 -4.72 14.99
N TYR A 199 -9.12 -5.83 15.10
CA TYR A 199 -8.74 -6.44 16.38
C TYR A 199 -7.78 -5.53 17.18
N TRP A 200 -6.65 -5.14 16.59
CA TRP A 200 -5.61 -4.38 17.30
C TRP A 200 -5.98 -2.94 17.60
N LEU A 201 -6.85 -2.32 16.80
CA LEU A 201 -7.31 -0.94 17.01
C LEU A 201 -8.63 -0.85 17.76
N TYR A 202 -9.21 -1.99 18.18
CA TYR A 202 -10.46 -1.99 18.95
C TYR A 202 -10.30 -1.21 20.26
N GLY A 203 -11.17 -0.23 20.48
CA GLY A 203 -11.15 0.63 21.67
C GLY A 203 -9.95 1.58 21.79
N LYS A 204 -9.03 1.61 20.81
CA LYS A 204 -7.82 2.45 20.86
C LYS A 204 -7.94 3.68 19.95
N ALA A 205 -7.25 4.76 20.33
CA ALA A 205 -7.13 5.94 19.48
C ALA A 205 -6.39 5.59 18.18
N LYS A 206 -6.95 5.98 17.04
CA LYS A 206 -6.35 5.72 15.72
C LYS A 206 -5.23 6.70 15.38
N THR A 207 -5.26 7.89 16.00
CA THR A 207 -4.25 8.92 15.86
C THR A 207 -3.82 9.44 17.22
N ALA A 208 -2.57 9.86 17.36
CA ALA A 208 -2.01 10.47 18.56
C ALA A 208 -1.12 11.66 18.17
N ARG A 209 -1.15 12.72 18.97
CA ARG A 209 -0.32 13.91 18.77
C ARG A 209 1.04 13.66 19.41
N VAL A 210 2.10 13.82 18.65
CA VAL A 210 3.48 13.71 19.12
C VAL A 210 4.02 15.08 19.51
N ARG A 211 3.90 16.02 18.61
CA ARG A 211 4.21 17.45 18.77
C ARG A 211 3.05 18.27 18.23
N ASP A 212 3.12 19.61 18.34
CA ASP A 212 2.03 20.52 17.96
C ASP A 212 1.53 20.32 16.54
N ASP A 213 2.41 20.04 15.63
CA ASP A 213 2.20 19.92 14.20
C ASP A 213 2.41 18.49 13.65
N VAL A 214 2.96 17.55 14.45
CA VAL A 214 3.26 16.18 14.02
C VAL A 214 2.40 15.17 14.78
N TRP A 215 1.70 14.33 14.02
CA TRP A 215 0.82 13.28 14.49
C TRP A 215 1.26 11.92 13.98
N ILE A 216 1.00 10.90 14.77
CA ILE A 216 1.22 9.50 14.39
C ILE A 216 -0.10 8.73 14.43
N GLY A 217 -0.30 7.80 13.50
CA GLY A 217 -1.54 7.03 13.52
C GLY A 217 -1.58 5.83 12.60
N SER A 218 -2.77 5.21 12.59
CA SER A 218 -3.12 4.15 11.66
C SER A 218 -3.69 4.73 10.37
N ILE A 219 -3.60 3.96 9.28
CA ILE A 219 -4.20 4.34 8.00
C ILE A 219 -5.73 4.53 8.09
N SER A 220 -6.40 3.83 9.01
CA SER A 220 -7.82 4.04 9.29
C SER A 220 -8.12 5.39 9.97
N GLY A 221 -7.14 6.00 10.61
CA GLY A 221 -7.24 7.36 11.19
C GLY A 221 -7.36 8.45 10.14
N VAL A 222 -6.84 8.22 8.92
CA VAL A 222 -6.95 9.17 7.80
C VAL A 222 -8.42 9.43 7.43
N ALA A 223 -9.26 8.39 7.43
CA ALA A 223 -10.70 8.54 7.18
C ALA A 223 -11.40 9.36 8.27
N GLU A 224 -11.02 9.16 9.55
CA GLU A 224 -11.60 9.94 10.65
C GLU A 224 -11.27 11.43 10.54
N ILE A 225 -10.03 11.76 10.24
CA ILE A 225 -9.59 13.14 10.07
C ILE A 225 -10.37 13.84 8.95
N GLN A 226 -10.57 13.16 7.83
CA GLN A 226 -11.30 13.71 6.70
C GLN A 226 -12.78 13.95 7.02
N HIS A 227 -13.44 13.05 7.79
CA HIS A 227 -14.82 13.19 8.18
C HIS A 227 -15.04 14.25 9.29
N CYS A 228 -14.01 14.47 10.12
CA CYS A 228 -14.08 15.44 11.21
C CYS A 228 -13.55 16.83 10.83
N GLY A 229 -13.36 17.13 9.52
CA GLY A 229 -12.88 18.44 9.07
C GLY A 229 -11.49 18.79 9.62
N GLY A 230 -10.61 17.80 9.78
CA GLY A 230 -9.23 18.01 10.27
C GLY A 230 -9.09 18.03 11.80
N VAL A 231 -10.15 17.75 12.56
CA VAL A 231 -10.09 17.69 14.02
C VAL A 231 -9.64 16.32 14.49
N PHE A 232 -8.51 16.29 15.20
CA PHE A 232 -7.96 15.06 15.79
C PHE A 232 -8.64 14.74 17.14
N GLY A 233 -8.93 13.48 17.39
CA GLY A 233 -9.20 12.99 18.73
C GLY A 233 -10.61 13.18 19.28
N LYS A 234 -11.60 13.69 18.52
CA LYS A 234 -12.99 13.68 18.99
C LYS A 234 -13.55 12.26 18.98
N LYS A 235 -13.87 11.73 20.17
CA LYS A 235 -14.72 10.55 20.34
C LYS A 235 -16.17 10.93 19.93
N THR A 236 -16.42 10.97 18.62
CA THR A 236 -17.76 11.22 18.11
C THR A 236 -18.27 9.98 17.42
N ALA A 237 -19.01 9.18 18.15
CA ALA A 237 -20.07 8.39 17.54
C ALA A 237 -21.10 8.01 18.59
N SER A 238 -22.31 8.45 18.42
CA SER A 238 -23.45 7.87 19.10
C SER A 238 -23.53 6.37 18.79
N ALA A 239 -24.04 5.54 19.70
CA ALA A 239 -24.12 4.09 19.54
C ALA A 239 -24.84 3.68 18.23
N ALA A 240 -25.81 4.46 17.76
CA ALA A 240 -26.51 4.24 16.48
C ALA A 240 -25.63 4.43 15.26
N LEU A 241 -24.72 5.42 15.24
CA LEU A 241 -23.74 5.62 14.15
C LEU A 241 -22.69 4.50 14.14
N LYS A 242 -22.36 3.95 15.30
CA LYS A 242 -21.46 2.76 15.40
C LYS A 242 -22.11 1.50 14.84
N MET A 243 -23.43 1.35 14.97
CA MET A 243 -24.17 0.22 14.40
C MET A 243 -24.31 0.34 12.88
N LEU A 244 -24.64 1.51 12.36
CA LEU A 244 -24.65 1.81 10.92
C LEU A 244 -23.24 1.70 10.30
N ALA A 245 -22.19 2.12 11.00
CA ALA A 245 -20.82 1.92 10.57
C ALA A 245 -20.40 0.43 10.54
N ARG A 246 -20.99 -0.43 11.40
CA ARG A 246 -20.78 -1.89 11.34
C ARG A 246 -21.43 -2.52 10.10
N TYR A 247 -22.64 -2.10 9.73
CA TYR A 247 -23.30 -2.57 8.50
C TYR A 247 -22.66 -2.00 7.25
N SER A 248 -22.28 -0.72 7.23
CA SER A 248 -21.52 -0.14 6.11
C SER A 248 -20.11 -0.71 5.98
N THR A 249 -19.60 -1.36 7.02
CA THR A 249 -18.28 -1.99 7.00
C THR A 249 -18.29 -3.29 6.18
N LEU A 250 -19.38 -4.06 6.22
CA LEU A 250 -19.60 -5.20 5.31
C LEU A 250 -19.82 -4.74 3.87
N LEU A 251 -20.57 -3.66 3.63
CA LEU A 251 -20.77 -3.06 2.32
C LEU A 251 -19.51 -2.35 1.77
N ARG A 252 -18.53 -1.99 2.61
CA ARG A 252 -17.24 -1.44 2.19
C ARG A 252 -16.26 -2.48 1.66
N PHE A 253 -16.60 -3.77 1.67
CA PHE A 253 -15.92 -4.77 0.84
C PHE A 253 -16.32 -4.69 -0.64
N LEU A 254 -17.40 -3.96 -0.97
CA LEU A 254 -17.84 -3.66 -2.33
C LEU A 254 -17.07 -2.53 -3.07
N PRO A 255 -16.06 -1.79 -2.53
CA PRO A 255 -15.31 -0.81 -3.33
C PRO A 255 -14.55 -1.44 -4.49
N CYS A 256 -14.27 -2.74 -4.46
CA CYS A 256 -13.73 -3.43 -5.63
C CYS A 256 -14.74 -3.41 -6.79
N ILE A 257 -16.04 -3.50 -6.50
CA ILE A 257 -17.11 -3.40 -7.49
C ILE A 257 -17.41 -1.92 -7.81
N TYR A 258 -17.27 -1.01 -6.84
CA TYR A 258 -17.48 0.43 -7.06
C TYR A 258 -16.44 1.07 -7.99
N HIS A 259 -15.27 0.45 -8.15
CA HIS A 259 -14.29 0.88 -9.15
C HIS A 259 -14.74 0.56 -10.58
N PHE A 260 -15.68 -0.35 -10.77
CA PHE A 260 -16.24 -0.69 -12.06
C PHE A 260 -17.46 0.16 -12.45
N LEU A 261 -18.07 0.90 -11.50
CA LEU A 261 -19.18 1.79 -11.84
C LEU A 261 -18.65 3.06 -12.52
N PRO A 262 -19.35 3.55 -13.58
CA PRO A 262 -18.92 4.72 -14.32
C PRO A 262 -18.96 5.95 -13.41
N GLN A 263 -17.81 6.38 -12.96
CA GLN A 263 -17.68 7.69 -12.34
C GLN A 263 -17.65 8.72 -13.46
N LYS A 264 -18.51 9.77 -13.36
CA LYS A 264 -18.50 10.92 -14.25
C LYS A 264 -17.04 11.36 -14.46
N SER A 265 -16.59 11.24 -15.70
CA SER A 265 -15.24 11.62 -16.09
C SER A 265 -15.06 13.10 -15.80
N ALA A 266 -14.17 13.44 -14.87
CA ALA A 266 -13.49 14.70 -14.95
C ALA A 266 -12.65 14.63 -16.24
N SER A 267 -13.17 15.20 -17.31
CA SER A 267 -12.50 15.35 -18.58
C SER A 267 -11.24 16.19 -18.39
N GLN A 268 -10.23 15.81 -19.13
CA GLN A 268 -8.94 16.48 -19.30
C GLN A 268 -7.95 16.31 -18.13
N ALA A 269 -7.05 15.36 -18.33
CA ALA A 269 -5.74 15.39 -17.72
C ALA A 269 -4.96 16.60 -18.28
N LYS A 270 -5.25 17.78 -17.77
CA LYS A 270 -4.28 18.85 -17.67
C LYS A 270 -3.17 18.35 -16.73
N SER A 271 -1.91 18.68 -17.06
CA SER A 271 -0.75 18.53 -16.18
C SER A 271 -1.14 18.70 -14.71
N PRO A 272 -0.56 17.95 -13.75
CA PRO A 272 -0.93 18.08 -12.36
C PRO A 272 -0.69 19.53 -11.92
N GLN A 273 -1.74 20.33 -11.98
CA GLN A 273 -1.75 21.60 -11.27
C GLN A 273 -1.57 21.28 -9.79
N PRO A 274 -0.83 22.08 -9.03
CA PRO A 274 -0.79 21.95 -7.58
C PRO A 274 -2.25 21.98 -7.11
N LEU A 275 -2.69 20.85 -6.52
CA LEU A 275 -4.02 20.78 -5.90
C LEU A 275 -4.13 21.97 -4.97
N ALA A 276 -5.11 22.83 -5.24
CA ALA A 276 -5.46 23.92 -4.36
C ALA A 276 -5.53 23.36 -2.94
N ILE A 277 -4.73 23.92 -2.04
CA ILE A 277 -4.66 23.57 -0.63
C ILE A 277 -6.09 23.70 -0.11
N SER A 278 -6.73 22.56 0.23
CA SER A 278 -8.01 22.60 0.92
C SER A 278 -7.71 23.04 2.35
N ASP A 279 -8.00 24.31 2.60
CA ASP A 279 -7.74 24.97 3.88
C ASP A 279 -8.26 24.11 5.04
N GLY A 280 -7.36 23.67 5.92
CA GLY A 280 -7.69 23.02 7.19
C GLY A 280 -7.41 21.52 7.33
N LEU A 281 -7.21 20.76 6.25
CA LEU A 281 -6.89 19.32 6.37
C LEU A 281 -5.38 19.13 6.59
N PRO A 282 -4.95 18.23 7.53
CA PRO A 282 -3.54 17.91 7.73
C PRO A 282 -2.93 17.25 6.50
N ALA A 283 -1.64 17.40 6.29
CA ALA A 283 -0.92 16.57 5.32
C ALA A 283 -0.82 15.12 5.84
N VAL A 284 -0.76 14.15 4.93
CA VAL A 284 -0.61 12.74 5.26
C VAL A 284 0.65 12.18 4.63
N LEU A 285 1.53 11.62 5.46
CA LEU A 285 2.64 10.77 5.06
C LEU A 285 2.29 9.31 5.33
N ASP A 286 2.00 8.57 4.29
CA ASP A 286 1.63 7.15 4.37
C ASP A 286 2.84 6.26 4.09
N VAL A 287 3.28 5.52 5.10
CA VAL A 287 4.40 4.57 4.98
C VAL A 287 3.94 3.11 4.95
N CYS A 288 2.66 2.86 4.66
CA CYS A 288 2.10 1.53 4.52
C CYS A 288 2.23 1.04 3.07
N ALA A 289 2.84 -0.13 2.85
CA ALA A 289 2.93 -0.72 1.51
C ALA A 289 1.69 -1.53 1.14
N GLU A 290 1.23 -2.38 2.05
CA GLU A 290 0.30 -3.49 1.79
C GLU A 290 -1.18 -3.10 1.80
N TYR A 291 -1.55 -1.95 2.37
CA TYR A 291 -2.95 -1.60 2.54
C TYR A 291 -3.28 -0.26 1.85
N PRO A 292 -4.41 -0.15 1.13
CA PRO A 292 -4.78 1.08 0.46
C PRO A 292 -5.20 2.17 1.45
N CYS A 293 -4.80 3.40 1.18
CA CYS A 293 -5.30 4.57 1.90
C CYS A 293 -6.73 4.90 1.43
N PRO A 294 -7.65 5.28 2.32
CA PRO A 294 -8.90 5.92 1.95
C PRO A 294 -8.64 7.16 1.10
N ARG A 295 -9.52 7.46 0.14
CA ARG A 295 -9.41 8.70 -0.64
C ARG A 295 -9.24 9.90 0.28
N TYR A 296 -8.12 10.60 0.15
CA TYR A 296 -7.82 11.77 0.93
C TYR A 296 -7.86 13.02 0.07
N ARG A 297 -8.48 14.11 0.58
CA ARG A 297 -8.64 15.37 -0.15
C ARG A 297 -7.51 16.37 0.13
N GLY A 298 -6.77 16.18 1.22
CA GLY A 298 -5.63 17.02 1.58
C GLY A 298 -4.33 16.59 0.90
N ALA A 299 -3.24 17.22 1.27
CA ALA A 299 -1.91 16.85 0.81
C ALA A 299 -1.56 15.42 1.23
N TYR A 300 -1.21 14.57 0.27
CA TYR A 300 -0.90 13.18 0.50
C TYR A 300 0.42 12.81 -0.16
N ARG A 301 1.26 12.10 0.58
CA ARG A 301 2.50 11.50 0.07
C ARG A 301 2.61 10.08 0.58
N THR A 302 3.17 9.20 -0.23
CA THR A 302 3.41 7.82 0.16
C THR A 302 4.86 7.40 -0.05
N LEU A 303 5.39 6.67 0.93
CA LEU A 303 6.69 6.01 0.89
C LEU A 303 6.50 4.58 1.41
N PRO A 304 6.19 3.61 0.54
CA PRO A 304 5.77 2.27 0.97
C PRO A 304 6.91 1.49 1.63
N LEU A 305 6.75 1.13 2.90
CA LEU A 305 7.65 0.28 3.67
C LEU A 305 6.98 -1.06 3.96
N LEU A 306 7.74 -2.17 3.89
CA LEU A 306 7.25 -3.50 4.26
C LEU A 306 7.00 -3.59 5.77
N ASP A 307 5.96 -4.32 6.16
CA ASP A 307 5.64 -4.52 7.57
C ASP A 307 6.58 -5.54 8.23
N MET A 308 6.74 -5.46 9.56
CA MET A 308 7.53 -6.39 10.39
C MET A 308 9.00 -6.52 9.99
N VAL A 309 9.51 -5.71 9.09
CA VAL A 309 10.90 -5.68 8.63
C VAL A 309 11.49 -4.32 8.97
N ALA A 310 12.73 -4.28 9.44
CA ALA A 310 13.42 -3.01 9.66
C ALA A 310 13.55 -2.25 8.33
N PRO A 311 13.07 -1.00 8.25
CA PRO A 311 13.30 -0.16 7.08
C PRO A 311 14.80 0.06 6.86
N SER A 312 15.21 0.34 5.63
CA SER A 312 16.58 0.73 5.39
C SER A 312 16.86 2.13 5.93
N GLU A 313 18.13 2.41 6.23
CA GLU A 313 18.57 3.74 6.67
C GLU A 313 18.16 4.83 5.67
N ASN A 314 18.33 4.53 4.36
CA ASN A 314 17.93 5.44 3.29
C ASN A 314 16.41 5.70 3.25
N ASP A 315 15.59 4.66 3.45
CA ASP A 315 14.14 4.83 3.50
C ASP A 315 13.73 5.71 4.69
N LEU A 316 14.39 5.53 5.85
CA LEU A 316 14.13 6.34 7.04
C LEU A 316 14.58 7.80 6.85
N MET A 317 15.74 8.01 6.24
CA MET A 317 16.22 9.37 5.91
C MET A 317 15.26 10.09 4.97
N GLN A 318 14.83 9.42 3.90
CA GLN A 318 13.87 9.97 2.95
C GLN A 318 12.51 10.27 3.61
N ALA A 319 12.02 9.33 4.43
CA ALA A 319 10.74 9.50 5.12
C ALA A 319 10.78 10.64 6.14
N ALA A 320 11.86 10.76 6.93
CA ALA A 320 12.02 11.83 7.91
C ALA A 320 12.17 13.20 7.25
N SER A 321 12.93 13.29 6.16
CA SER A 321 13.07 14.52 5.38
C SER A 321 11.75 14.93 4.71
N LEU A 322 10.99 13.96 4.19
CA LEU A 322 9.67 14.19 3.61
C LEU A 322 8.65 14.64 4.68
N LEU A 323 8.70 14.05 5.88
CA LEU A 323 7.89 14.48 7.01
C LEU A 323 8.18 15.95 7.38
N GLU A 324 9.46 16.33 7.46
CA GLU A 324 9.86 17.71 7.75
C GLU A 324 9.43 18.68 6.64
N ALA A 325 9.58 18.29 5.38
CA ALA A 325 9.14 19.11 4.25
C ALA A 325 7.61 19.33 4.28
N LEU A 326 6.83 18.31 4.59
CA LEU A 326 5.38 18.44 4.75
C LEU A 326 5.01 19.30 5.96
N ARG A 327 5.74 19.16 7.09
CA ARG A 327 5.54 19.96 8.29
C ARG A 327 5.75 21.45 8.04
N ARG A 328 6.77 21.80 7.24
CA ARG A 328 7.05 23.20 6.87
C ARG A 328 5.98 23.81 5.96
N GLN A 329 5.31 22.98 5.17
CA GLN A 329 4.30 23.43 4.20
C GLN A 329 2.88 23.42 4.75
N HIS A 330 2.62 22.63 5.79
CA HIS A 330 1.28 22.39 6.32
C HIS A 330 1.26 22.55 7.85
N SER A 331 0.15 23.08 8.37
CA SER A 331 -0.03 23.30 9.81
C SER A 331 -0.04 22.03 10.65
N LYS A 332 -0.36 20.88 10.03
CA LYS A 332 -0.42 19.56 10.70
C LYS A 332 -0.04 18.47 9.72
N VAL A 333 0.73 17.47 10.18
CA VAL A 333 1.10 16.29 9.39
C VAL A 333 0.80 15.02 10.16
N LEU A 334 0.12 14.07 9.53
CA LEU A 334 -0.09 12.72 10.06
C LEU A 334 0.85 11.74 9.36
N THR A 335 1.75 11.11 10.11
CA THR A 335 2.51 9.95 9.64
C THR A 335 1.77 8.67 10.00
N CYS A 336 1.39 7.85 9.01
CA CYS A 336 0.60 6.66 9.24
C CYS A 336 1.19 5.41 8.58
N CYS A 337 0.96 4.26 9.22
CA CYS A 337 1.11 2.93 8.63
C CYS A 337 -0.17 2.13 8.95
N THR A 338 -0.21 0.83 8.71
CA THR A 338 -1.42 0.01 8.93
C THR A 338 -1.99 0.21 10.35
N LEU A 339 -1.18 0.04 11.40
CA LEU A 339 -1.60 0.15 12.81
C LEU A 339 -1.13 1.44 13.49
N GLY A 340 -0.11 2.10 12.97
CA GLY A 340 0.51 3.25 13.63
C GLY A 340 1.45 2.87 14.78
N TYR A 341 2.05 1.66 14.78
CA TYR A 341 2.84 1.16 15.89
C TYR A 341 4.31 0.90 15.57
N GLY A 342 4.67 0.51 14.34
CA GLY A 342 6.03 0.14 13.96
C GLY A 342 6.67 1.11 12.96
N ARG A 343 6.31 0.98 11.68
CA ARG A 343 6.91 1.77 10.58
C ARG A 343 6.75 3.28 10.76
N SER A 344 5.55 3.74 11.07
CA SER A 344 5.31 5.17 11.35
C SER A 344 6.06 5.63 12.60
N ALA A 345 6.20 4.77 13.62
CA ALA A 345 7.01 5.07 14.80
C ALA A 345 8.48 5.23 14.43
N ALA A 346 9.05 4.34 13.61
CA ALA A 346 10.44 4.44 13.18
C ALA A 346 10.72 5.76 12.45
N VAL A 347 9.82 6.18 11.55
CA VAL A 347 9.94 7.46 10.82
C VAL A 347 9.85 8.65 11.76
N VAL A 348 8.88 8.65 12.69
CA VAL A 348 8.72 9.75 13.66
C VAL A 348 9.90 9.80 14.63
N LEU A 349 10.44 8.66 15.07
CA LEU A 349 11.64 8.62 15.90
C LEU A 349 12.86 9.20 15.17
N THR A 350 13.08 8.84 13.91
CA THR A 350 14.15 9.43 13.10
C THR A 350 13.96 10.94 12.99
N TRP A 351 12.74 11.41 12.76
CA TRP A 351 12.42 12.84 12.70
C TRP A 351 12.67 13.54 14.05
N LEU A 352 12.26 12.95 15.18
CA LEU A 352 12.51 13.50 16.52
C LEU A 352 13.99 13.68 16.82
N LEU A 353 14.82 12.73 16.39
CA LEU A 353 16.28 12.78 16.58
C LEU A 353 16.94 13.88 15.73
N VAL A 354 16.45 14.12 14.52
CA VAL A 354 17.09 15.04 13.57
C VAL A 354 16.53 16.45 13.68
N TYR A 355 15.19 16.56 13.68
CA TYR A 355 14.49 17.84 13.59
C TYR A 355 13.71 18.17 14.88
N GLY A 356 13.35 17.17 15.69
CA GLY A 356 12.58 17.34 16.92
C GLY A 356 13.39 17.71 18.15
N GLY A 357 14.74 17.77 18.06
CA GLY A 357 15.62 18.19 19.16
C GLY A 357 15.81 17.15 20.26
N CYS A 358 15.41 15.88 20.06
CA CYS A 358 15.74 14.82 21.00
C CYS A 358 17.23 14.49 20.93
N ARG A 359 17.87 14.32 22.11
CA ARG A 359 19.30 14.06 22.22
C ARG A 359 19.67 12.65 21.75
N ASP A 360 18.89 11.66 22.18
CA ASP A 360 19.12 10.25 21.93
C ASP A 360 17.82 9.48 21.67
N LEU A 361 17.95 8.23 21.24
CA LEU A 361 16.83 7.35 20.94
C LEU A 361 15.98 7.02 22.18
N ALA A 362 16.59 6.99 23.37
CA ALA A 362 15.89 6.68 24.62
C ALA A 362 14.88 7.80 24.93
N GLN A 363 15.30 9.08 24.84
CA GLN A 363 14.42 10.23 25.02
C GLN A 363 13.32 10.26 23.98
N ALA A 364 13.64 10.12 22.69
CA ALA A 364 12.65 10.10 21.62
C ALA A 364 11.61 8.97 21.79
N THR A 365 12.08 7.79 22.21
CA THR A 365 11.24 6.62 22.49
C THR A 365 10.34 6.86 23.70
N ALA A 366 10.84 7.46 24.77
CA ALA A 366 10.07 7.79 25.97
C ALA A 366 8.95 8.79 25.62
N GLU A 367 9.26 9.85 24.85
CA GLU A 367 8.29 10.83 24.41
C GLU A 367 7.18 10.18 23.53
N LEU A 368 7.58 9.36 22.57
CA LEU A 368 6.62 8.71 21.69
C LEU A 368 5.74 7.67 22.43
N LYS A 369 6.29 6.94 23.40
CA LYS A 369 5.54 5.98 24.22
C LYS A 369 4.49 6.64 25.11
N GLN A 370 4.69 7.87 25.57
CA GLN A 370 3.68 8.60 26.34
C GLN A 370 2.38 8.78 25.55
N VAL A 371 2.47 9.07 24.24
CA VAL A 371 1.32 9.30 23.37
C VAL A 371 0.88 8.05 22.61
N ARG A 372 1.80 7.07 22.41
CA ARG A 372 1.54 5.81 21.69
C ARG A 372 2.16 4.62 22.43
N PRO A 373 1.59 4.19 23.58
CA PRO A 373 2.15 3.12 24.40
C PRO A 373 2.33 1.78 23.68
N GLN A 374 1.51 1.55 22.62
CA GLN A 374 1.52 0.32 21.83
C GLN A 374 2.62 0.30 20.76
N MET A 375 3.45 1.33 20.68
CA MET A 375 4.55 1.34 19.70
C MET A 375 5.50 0.17 19.91
N VAL A 376 5.97 -0.38 18.80
CA VAL A 376 6.94 -1.50 18.77
C VAL A 376 8.19 -1.04 18.03
N LEU A 377 9.33 -1.16 18.70
CA LEU A 377 10.63 -0.81 18.15
C LEU A 377 11.60 -2.00 18.31
N PRO A 378 11.65 -2.90 17.31
CA PRO A 378 12.62 -4.01 17.33
C PRO A 378 14.07 -3.50 17.33
N PRO A 379 15.04 -4.27 17.87
CA PRO A 379 16.44 -3.83 17.95
C PRO A 379 17.05 -3.46 16.59
N GLU A 380 16.72 -4.21 15.54
CA GLU A 380 17.20 -3.90 14.18
C GLU A 380 16.64 -2.57 13.66
N THR A 381 15.37 -2.27 13.99
CA THR A 381 14.75 -0.99 13.62
C THR A 381 15.35 0.16 14.42
N ALA A 382 15.65 -0.06 15.71
CA ALA A 382 16.31 0.92 16.55
C ALA A 382 17.68 1.32 15.98
N LYS A 383 18.50 0.33 15.62
CA LYS A 383 19.81 0.56 14.97
C LYS A 383 19.68 1.33 13.65
N ALA A 384 18.70 0.97 12.82
CA ALA A 384 18.46 1.68 11.56
C ALA A 384 18.03 3.14 11.79
N VAL A 385 17.23 3.42 12.81
CA VAL A 385 16.81 4.77 13.21
C VAL A 385 18.00 5.60 13.66
N GLU A 386 18.86 5.07 14.52
CA GLU A 386 20.08 5.75 15.00
C GLU A 386 21.05 6.05 13.86
N ALA A 387 21.31 5.06 13.00
CA ALA A 387 22.18 5.23 11.85
C ALA A 387 21.63 6.30 10.89
N ALA A 388 20.35 6.24 10.51
CA ALA A 388 19.71 7.22 9.65
C ALA A 388 19.76 8.65 10.25
N ALA A 389 19.53 8.77 11.56
CA ALA A 389 19.60 10.06 12.24
C ALA A 389 21.04 10.60 12.28
N GLY A 390 22.03 9.73 12.50
CA GLY A 390 23.44 10.11 12.47
C GLY A 390 23.88 10.66 11.11
N TYR A 391 23.50 9.97 10.02
CA TYR A 391 23.79 10.44 8.66
C TYR A 391 23.15 11.80 8.36
N LEU A 392 21.88 12.01 8.71
CA LEU A 392 21.20 13.29 8.45
C LEU A 392 21.78 14.44 9.27
N LYS A 393 22.22 14.19 10.52
CA LYS A 393 22.86 15.23 11.36
C LYS A 393 24.20 15.66 10.78
N ASN A 394 25.05 14.69 10.39
CA ASN A 394 26.35 14.96 9.80
C ASN A 394 26.23 15.72 8.48
N PHE A 395 25.33 15.28 7.60
CA PHE A 395 25.09 15.97 6.32
C PHE A 395 24.57 17.40 6.48
N GLY A 396 23.76 17.67 7.51
CA GLY A 396 23.29 19.01 7.85
C GLY A 396 24.37 19.92 8.44
N ALA A 397 25.41 19.35 9.05
CA ALA A 397 26.57 20.07 9.57
C ALA A 397 27.50 20.51 8.41
N ASP A 398 27.80 19.60 7.48
CA ASP A 398 28.65 19.88 6.30
C ASP A 398 28.11 21.00 5.40
N GLN A 399 26.76 21.12 5.31
CA GLN A 399 26.14 22.20 4.53
C GLN A 399 26.18 23.58 5.21
N LYS A 400 26.44 23.63 6.51
CA LYS A 400 26.59 24.91 7.25
C LYS A 400 28.03 25.43 7.22
N GLU A 401 29.00 24.56 6.95
CA GLU A 401 30.43 24.92 6.89
C GLU A 401 30.90 25.33 5.48
N ASN A 402 30.11 25.06 4.44
CA ASN A 402 30.37 25.48 3.06
C ASN A 402 29.15 26.28 2.52
N PRO A 403 29.06 27.59 2.79
CA PRO A 403 27.99 28.45 2.29
C PRO A 403 28.09 28.74 0.77
#